data_4698093f5195b0872fe5d335b2af1668
#
_entry.id   4698093f5195b0872fe5d335b2af1668
#
_cell.length_a   1.000
_cell.length_b   1.000
_cell.length_c   1.000
_cell.angle_alpha   90.00
_cell.angle_beta   90.00
_cell.angle_gamma   90.00
#
_symmetry.space_group_name_H-M   'P 1'
#
loop_
_entity.id
_entity.type
_entity.pdbx_description
1 polymer ?
#
loop_
_entity_poly.entity_id
_entity_poly.type
_entity_poly.pdbx_seq_one_letter_code
_entity_poly.pdbx_strand_id
1 'polypeptide(L)'
;MKVIVKYDPAGRMGNRMFQYTFGYILSKLKNCSFYHDSLPNFKISSNLEGVGNLNNHINTRSYGDQYADIDMLVNHEGDVVVDSFVQKSRFYIDYREELKSLFKVKDTIVNKKKLVLHIRETDYVTINAFLGYDYYKKLIGDSKYAEVIIVTDNTKSDTVQKLVNEDGCTLSTEGTVDNFTVHSDSRAIDDFKTLMYSENIAISQSSFSWWAAFLGNHKKIIFPFKTGLDWWPASPGKDDIDLYFNIDKVTQKYII
;
A
#
# COMPACT_ATOMS: atom_id res chain seq x y z
N MET A 1 22.72 9.10 17.25
CA MET A 1 21.82 9.28 16.08
C MET A 1 20.66 8.31 16.20
N LYS A 2 19.50 8.71 15.76
CA LYS A 2 18.28 7.89 15.75
C LYS A 2 17.39 8.24 14.58
N VAL A 3 16.60 7.27 14.13
CA VAL A 3 15.51 7.46 13.17
C VAL A 3 14.19 7.33 13.93
N ILE A 4 13.31 8.31 13.75
CA ILE A 4 12.03 8.40 14.45
C ILE A 4 10.92 8.46 13.40
N VAL A 5 9.94 7.57 13.49
CA VAL A 5 8.75 7.60 12.64
C VAL A 5 7.59 8.20 13.41
N LYS A 6 7.07 9.32 12.89
CA LYS A 6 5.83 9.95 13.36
C LYS A 6 4.79 9.86 12.26
N TYR A 7 3.72 9.10 12.50
CA TYR A 7 2.70 8.94 11.47
C TYR A 7 1.96 10.25 11.23
N ASP A 8 1.72 10.49 9.95
CA ASP A 8 0.79 11.54 9.54
C ASP A 8 -0.62 11.20 10.05
N PRO A 9 -1.32 12.12 10.74
CA PRO A 9 -2.68 11.88 11.23
C PRO A 9 -3.68 11.50 10.13
N ALA A 10 -3.48 12.00 8.90
CA ALA A 10 -4.28 11.64 7.74
C ALA A 10 -3.87 10.31 7.11
N GLY A 11 -2.71 9.76 7.51
CA GLY A 11 -2.19 8.50 6.99
C GLY A 11 -2.98 7.30 7.50
N ARG A 12 -3.54 6.50 6.58
CA ARG A 12 -4.14 5.21 6.90
C ARG A 12 -3.08 4.10 6.87
N MET A 13 -3.50 2.86 7.14
CA MET A 13 -2.64 1.68 7.28
C MET A 13 -1.52 1.61 6.21
N GLY A 14 -1.85 1.73 4.92
CA GLY A 14 -0.85 1.62 3.86
C GLY A 14 0.21 2.73 3.90
N ASN A 15 -0.19 3.97 4.20
CA ASN A 15 0.75 5.10 4.35
C ASN A 15 1.63 4.93 5.59
N ARG A 16 1.06 4.46 6.71
CA ARG A 16 1.82 4.16 7.93
C ARG A 16 2.83 3.03 7.71
N MET A 17 2.47 2.02 6.90
CA MET A 17 3.40 0.96 6.50
C MET A 17 4.60 1.53 5.72
N PHE A 18 4.38 2.47 4.80
CA PHE A 18 5.48 3.14 4.11
C PHE A 18 6.39 3.90 5.07
N GLN A 19 5.82 4.73 5.95
CA GLN A 19 6.60 5.48 6.93
C GLN A 19 7.41 4.56 7.85
N TYR A 20 6.75 3.54 8.43
CA TYR A 20 7.40 2.57 9.31
C TYR A 20 8.54 1.85 8.60
N THR A 21 8.27 1.30 7.42
CA THR A 21 9.23 0.51 6.66
C THR A 21 10.41 1.33 6.20
N PHE A 22 10.17 2.57 5.74
CA PHE A 22 11.25 3.48 5.37
C PHE A 22 12.13 3.80 6.57
N GLY A 23 11.54 4.14 7.71
CA GLY A 23 12.28 4.39 8.94
C GLY A 23 13.09 3.18 9.41
N TYR A 24 12.51 1.98 9.31
CA TYR A 24 13.20 0.73 9.61
C TYR A 24 14.44 0.54 8.72
N ILE A 25 14.29 0.65 7.41
CA ILE A 25 15.39 0.50 6.44
C ILE A 25 16.46 1.57 6.69
N LEU A 26 16.05 2.83 6.83
CA LEU A 26 16.96 3.94 7.07
C LEU A 26 17.78 3.75 8.36
N SER A 27 17.14 3.28 9.44
CA SER A 27 17.85 3.02 10.70
C SER A 27 18.91 1.95 10.57
N LYS A 28 18.67 0.91 9.77
CA LYS A 28 19.66 -0.13 9.44
C LYS A 28 20.83 0.44 8.64
N LEU A 29 20.55 1.22 7.60
CA LEU A 29 21.58 1.83 6.76
C LEU A 29 22.46 2.81 7.56
N LYS A 30 21.85 3.55 8.50
CA LYS A 30 22.57 4.47 9.41
C LYS A 30 23.23 3.75 10.60
N ASN A 31 22.95 2.46 10.82
CA ASN A 31 23.35 1.72 12.01
C ASN A 31 23.03 2.48 13.31
N CYS A 32 21.77 2.90 13.48
CA CYS A 32 21.34 3.72 14.59
C CYS A 32 20.02 3.21 15.20
N SER A 33 19.61 3.81 16.33
CA SER A 33 18.38 3.44 17.03
C SER A 33 17.14 3.80 16.22
N PHE A 34 16.15 2.91 16.24
CA PHE A 34 14.88 3.05 15.54
C PHE A 34 13.73 3.24 16.54
N TYR A 35 13.02 4.36 16.42
CA TYR A 35 11.84 4.69 17.22
C TYR A 35 10.64 4.91 16.31
N HIS A 36 9.48 4.43 16.74
CA HIS A 36 8.28 4.48 15.90
C HIS A 36 7.01 4.46 16.75
N ASP A 37 5.95 5.01 16.19
CA ASP A 37 4.62 4.85 16.71
C ASP A 37 4.08 3.44 16.44
N SER A 38 2.97 3.07 17.08
CA SER A 38 2.37 1.74 16.96
C SER A 38 1.83 1.45 15.56
N LEU A 39 1.97 0.20 15.12
CA LEU A 39 1.30 -0.33 13.93
C LEU A 39 0.44 -1.56 14.35
N PRO A 40 -0.73 -1.32 14.98
CA PRO A 40 -1.48 -2.34 15.71
C PRO A 40 -1.98 -3.47 14.81
N ASN A 41 -2.30 -3.21 13.54
CA ASN A 41 -2.68 -4.22 12.56
C ASN A 41 -1.64 -5.36 12.43
N PHE A 42 -0.37 -5.06 12.71
CA PHE A 42 0.74 -6.02 12.68
C PHE A 42 1.28 -6.37 14.06
N LYS A 43 0.59 -5.95 15.12
CA LYS A 43 1.00 -6.16 16.54
C LYS A 43 2.37 -5.56 16.85
N ILE A 44 2.68 -4.43 16.23
CA ILE A 44 3.88 -3.65 16.48
C ILE A 44 3.51 -2.54 17.48
N SER A 45 4.10 -2.59 18.68
CA SER A 45 3.88 -1.58 19.73
C SER A 45 4.77 -0.37 19.52
N SER A 46 4.31 0.81 19.96
CA SER A 46 5.13 2.03 19.97
C SER A 46 6.32 1.89 20.94
N ASN A 47 7.44 2.50 20.59
CA ASN A 47 8.60 2.66 21.45
C ASN A 47 9.07 4.13 21.55
N LEU A 48 8.17 5.07 21.23
CA LEU A 48 8.49 6.51 21.25
C LEU A 48 8.85 7.05 22.63
N GLU A 49 8.46 6.40 23.71
CA GLU A 49 8.80 6.83 25.08
C GLU A 49 10.31 6.95 25.33
N GLY A 50 11.12 6.17 24.60
CA GLY A 50 12.59 6.18 24.69
C GLY A 50 13.30 7.23 23.84
N VAL A 51 12.57 8.07 23.07
CA VAL A 51 13.19 8.98 22.09
C VAL A 51 14.12 10.01 22.72
N GLY A 52 13.75 10.63 23.84
CA GLY A 52 14.49 11.73 24.44
C GLY A 52 14.56 12.97 23.52
N ASN A 53 15.55 13.84 23.74
CA ASN A 53 15.75 15.04 22.93
C ASN A 53 16.30 14.72 21.54
N LEU A 54 15.89 15.49 20.54
CA LEU A 54 16.42 15.40 19.17
C LEU A 54 17.71 16.22 19.04
N ASN A 55 18.69 15.67 18.33
CA ASN A 55 19.96 16.32 18.05
C ASN A 55 20.11 16.58 16.55
N ASN A 56 20.31 17.85 16.17
CA ASN A 56 20.57 18.25 14.77
C ASN A 56 19.66 17.49 13.78
N HIS A 57 18.35 17.50 14.06
CA HIS A 57 17.42 16.65 13.32
C HIS A 57 16.94 17.29 12.02
N ILE A 58 16.63 16.42 11.06
CA ILE A 58 15.92 16.76 9.82
C ILE A 58 14.61 15.99 9.73
N ASN A 59 13.60 16.62 9.12
CA ASN A 59 12.31 16.01 8.84
C ASN A 59 12.24 15.66 7.36
N THR A 60 11.77 14.45 7.02
CA THR A 60 11.61 14.05 5.61
C THR A 60 10.62 14.95 4.88
N ARG A 61 9.54 15.42 5.54
CA ARG A 61 8.55 16.34 4.96
C ARG A 61 9.11 17.69 4.53
N SER A 62 10.23 18.12 5.11
CA SER A 62 10.91 19.36 4.67
C SER A 62 11.35 19.31 3.22
N TYR A 63 11.42 18.12 2.64
CA TYR A 63 11.78 17.88 1.24
C TYR A 63 10.59 17.50 0.35
N GLY A 64 9.36 17.58 0.87
CA GLY A 64 8.13 17.18 0.20
C GLY A 64 7.55 15.85 0.71
N ASP A 65 6.24 15.67 0.56
CA ASP A 65 5.52 14.51 1.13
C ASP A 65 5.97 13.14 0.60
N GLN A 66 6.56 13.12 -0.59
CA GLN A 66 6.98 11.89 -1.26
C GLN A 66 8.49 11.84 -1.51
N TYR A 67 9.16 12.97 -1.35
CA TYR A 67 10.58 13.06 -1.62
C TYR A 67 11.38 12.53 -0.44
N ALA A 68 12.33 11.69 -0.74
CA ALA A 68 13.41 11.35 0.16
C ALA A 68 14.66 11.04 -0.67
N ASP A 69 15.72 11.77 -0.40
CA ASP A 69 17.06 11.40 -0.83
C ASP A 69 17.67 10.50 0.25
N ILE A 70 17.69 9.19 -0.03
CA ILE A 70 18.14 8.21 0.97
C ILE A 70 19.63 8.38 1.28
N ASP A 71 20.45 8.75 0.30
CA ASP A 71 21.90 8.93 0.51
C ASP A 71 22.15 10.15 1.39
N MET A 72 21.43 11.25 1.15
CA MET A 72 21.49 12.43 2.00
C MET A 72 21.06 12.09 3.45
N LEU A 73 19.96 11.35 3.61
CA LEU A 73 19.45 10.97 4.93
C LEU A 73 20.41 10.01 5.66
N VAL A 74 21.01 9.07 4.96
CA VAL A 74 22.01 8.15 5.51
C VAL A 74 23.25 8.90 6.00
N ASN A 75 23.74 9.87 5.22
CA ASN A 75 24.94 10.64 5.52
C ASN A 75 24.70 11.80 6.51
N HIS A 76 23.46 12.14 6.83
CA HIS A 76 23.18 13.17 7.82
C HIS A 76 23.67 12.76 9.21
N GLU A 77 24.49 13.59 9.86
CA GLU A 77 25.11 13.31 11.17
C GLU A 77 24.17 13.51 12.38
N GLY A 78 22.91 13.90 12.14
CA GLY A 78 21.89 14.10 13.16
C GLY A 78 20.80 13.02 13.17
N ASP A 79 19.76 13.30 13.93
CA ASP A 79 18.55 12.49 13.98
C ASP A 79 17.71 12.71 12.71
N VAL A 80 16.94 11.71 12.31
CA VAL A 80 15.99 11.82 11.19
C VAL A 80 14.58 11.52 11.66
N VAL A 81 13.66 12.44 11.38
CA VAL A 81 12.23 12.25 11.61
C VAL A 81 11.55 11.93 10.28
N VAL A 82 10.99 10.73 10.19
CA VAL A 82 10.22 10.28 9.02
C VAL A 82 8.75 10.64 9.26
N ASP A 83 8.29 11.68 8.60
CA ASP A 83 6.94 12.23 8.68
C ASP A 83 6.27 12.40 7.31
N SER A 84 6.96 12.05 6.23
CA SER A 84 6.44 11.96 4.85
C SER A 84 6.12 10.52 4.45
N PHE A 85 5.33 10.33 3.39
CA PHE A 85 4.89 8.98 3.00
C PHE A 85 5.95 8.13 2.29
N VAL A 86 6.89 8.75 1.61
CA VAL A 86 8.03 8.10 0.92
C VAL A 86 7.57 6.93 0.03
N GLN A 87 6.63 7.20 -0.87
CA GLN A 87 6.00 6.19 -1.73
C GLN A 87 6.85 5.93 -2.99
N LYS A 88 8.01 5.28 -2.81
CA LYS A 88 8.94 4.90 -3.90
C LYS A 88 9.31 3.42 -3.78
N SER A 89 8.85 2.59 -4.70
CA SER A 89 9.07 1.13 -4.69
C SER A 89 10.53 0.74 -4.59
N ARG A 90 11.42 1.51 -5.23
CA ARG A 90 12.87 1.28 -5.24
C ARG A 90 13.52 1.19 -3.86
N PHE A 91 12.93 1.83 -2.85
CA PHE A 91 13.46 1.76 -1.48
C PHE A 91 13.12 0.46 -0.76
N TYR A 92 12.17 -0.32 -1.27
CA TYR A 92 11.62 -1.50 -0.58
C TYR A 92 11.93 -2.81 -1.28
N ILE A 93 12.20 -2.80 -2.59
CA ILE A 93 12.33 -4.01 -3.41
C ILE A 93 13.39 -4.96 -2.86
N ASP A 94 14.59 -4.45 -2.58
CA ASP A 94 15.71 -5.26 -2.09
C ASP A 94 15.49 -5.81 -0.67
N TYR A 95 14.55 -5.24 0.06
CA TYR A 95 14.20 -5.65 1.43
C TYR A 95 12.95 -6.52 1.51
N ARG A 96 12.34 -6.90 0.38
CA ARG A 96 11.02 -7.55 0.35
C ARG A 96 10.93 -8.77 1.27
N GLU A 97 11.88 -9.69 1.21
CA GLU A 97 11.85 -10.92 2.02
C GLU A 97 12.02 -10.62 3.52
N GLU A 98 12.84 -9.65 3.84
CA GLU A 98 12.97 -9.18 5.22
C GLU A 98 11.68 -8.53 5.71
N LEU A 99 11.02 -7.74 4.87
CA LEU A 99 9.75 -7.10 5.18
C LEU A 99 8.61 -8.13 5.33
N LYS A 100 8.59 -9.19 4.52
CA LYS A 100 7.66 -10.32 4.72
C LYS A 100 7.84 -10.93 6.10
N SER A 101 9.07 -11.13 6.53
CA SER A 101 9.38 -11.64 7.87
C SER A 101 8.95 -10.66 8.96
N LEU A 102 9.23 -9.37 8.80
CA LEU A 102 8.87 -8.29 9.72
C LEU A 102 7.35 -8.21 9.96
N PHE A 103 6.57 -8.30 8.88
CA PHE A 103 5.10 -8.29 8.93
C PHE A 103 4.49 -9.68 9.15
N LYS A 104 5.32 -10.71 9.38
CA LYS A 104 4.90 -12.11 9.64
C LYS A 104 3.99 -12.66 8.53
N VAL A 105 4.32 -12.35 7.29
CA VAL A 105 3.59 -12.86 6.11
C VAL A 105 3.81 -14.35 5.97
N LYS A 106 2.74 -15.10 5.74
CA LYS A 106 2.80 -16.55 5.51
C LYS A 106 2.95 -16.85 4.03
N ASP A 107 3.70 -17.86 3.67
CA ASP A 107 3.79 -18.36 2.30
C ASP A 107 2.57 -19.23 1.96
N THR A 108 1.41 -18.59 1.91
CA THR A 108 0.12 -19.25 1.69
C THR A 108 -0.65 -18.53 0.58
N ILE A 109 -1.24 -19.28 -0.33
CA ILE A 109 -2.23 -18.77 -1.30
C ILE A 109 -3.57 -19.40 -0.94
N VAL A 110 -4.54 -18.57 -0.57
CA VAL A 110 -5.88 -18.99 -0.17
C VAL A 110 -6.84 -18.98 -1.37
N ASN A 111 -6.86 -17.89 -2.13
CA ASN A 111 -7.79 -17.67 -3.23
C ASN A 111 -7.22 -18.18 -4.56
N LYS A 112 -7.07 -19.51 -4.69
CA LYS A 112 -6.54 -20.14 -5.91
C LYS A 112 -7.51 -20.01 -7.08
N LYS A 113 -6.97 -19.74 -8.28
CA LYS A 113 -7.74 -19.58 -9.53
C LYS A 113 -8.77 -18.45 -9.50
N LYS A 114 -8.77 -17.62 -8.47
CA LYS A 114 -9.61 -16.45 -8.34
C LYS A 114 -8.84 -15.20 -8.66
N LEU A 115 -9.55 -14.13 -9.04
CA LEU A 115 -9.05 -12.77 -9.09
C LEU A 115 -9.60 -12.02 -7.91
N VAL A 116 -8.75 -11.36 -7.14
CA VAL A 116 -9.17 -10.45 -6.09
C VAL A 116 -8.95 -9.02 -6.56
N LEU A 117 -10.03 -8.26 -6.67
CA LEU A 117 -10.03 -6.86 -7.07
C LEU A 117 -10.03 -5.96 -5.84
N HIS A 118 -9.17 -4.95 -5.82
CA HIS A 118 -9.30 -3.85 -4.87
C HIS A 118 -9.95 -2.65 -5.55
N ILE A 119 -11.09 -2.22 -5.02
CA ILE A 119 -11.83 -1.05 -5.50
C ILE A 119 -11.80 0.03 -4.42
N ARG A 120 -11.30 1.20 -4.78
CA ARG A 120 -11.19 2.37 -3.91
C ARG A 120 -11.95 3.53 -4.51
N GLU A 121 -13.07 3.92 -3.89
CA GLU A 121 -13.94 4.96 -4.46
C GLU A 121 -14.33 6.07 -3.48
N THR A 122 -14.27 5.87 -2.16
CA THR A 122 -14.73 6.89 -1.20
C THR A 122 -14.11 8.27 -1.41
N ASP A 123 -12.89 8.46 -0.98
CA ASP A 123 -12.13 9.71 -1.09
C ASP A 123 -11.55 9.92 -2.51
N TYR A 124 -11.42 8.85 -3.30
CA TYR A 124 -10.84 8.90 -4.63
C TYR A 124 -11.76 9.49 -5.69
N VAL A 125 -13.06 9.50 -5.46
CA VAL A 125 -14.02 10.20 -6.34
C VAL A 125 -13.76 11.70 -6.32
N THR A 126 -13.52 12.29 -5.13
CA THR A 126 -13.30 13.74 -4.99
C THR A 126 -12.02 14.24 -5.65
N ILE A 127 -10.99 13.40 -5.74
CA ILE A 127 -9.71 13.72 -6.38
C ILE A 127 -9.58 13.15 -7.80
N ASN A 128 -10.67 12.64 -8.36
CA ASN A 128 -10.74 12.02 -9.70
C ASN A 128 -9.71 10.90 -9.92
N ALA A 129 -9.43 10.13 -8.88
CA ALA A 129 -8.44 9.07 -8.88
C ALA A 129 -9.04 7.66 -8.93
N PHE A 130 -10.36 7.53 -9.00
CA PHE A 130 -11.04 6.25 -9.14
C PHE A 130 -10.91 5.70 -10.56
N LEU A 131 -10.92 4.36 -10.67
CA LEU A 131 -10.70 3.69 -11.95
C LEU A 131 -12.00 3.50 -12.76
N GLY A 132 -13.15 3.44 -12.09
CA GLY A 132 -14.47 3.31 -12.70
C GLY A 132 -14.83 1.90 -13.18
N TYR A 133 -16.12 1.71 -13.46
CA TYR A 133 -16.69 0.42 -13.83
C TYR A 133 -16.07 -0.20 -15.09
N ASP A 134 -15.89 0.59 -16.14
CA ASP A 134 -15.41 0.10 -17.43
C ASP A 134 -14.01 -0.52 -17.35
N TYR A 135 -13.15 0.04 -16.49
CA TYR A 135 -11.84 -0.54 -16.19
C TYR A 135 -11.96 -1.96 -15.64
N TYR A 136 -12.74 -2.13 -14.58
CA TYR A 136 -12.88 -3.42 -13.92
C TYR A 136 -13.60 -4.43 -14.80
N LYS A 137 -14.66 -4.02 -15.51
CA LYS A 137 -15.38 -4.87 -16.47
C LYS A 137 -14.48 -5.41 -17.58
N LYS A 138 -13.68 -4.55 -18.18
CA LYS A 138 -12.72 -4.95 -19.21
C LYS A 138 -11.69 -5.94 -18.65
N LEU A 139 -11.15 -5.68 -17.46
CA LEU A 139 -10.19 -6.53 -16.78
C LEU A 139 -10.75 -7.93 -16.49
N ILE A 140 -12.02 -8.01 -16.08
CA ILE A 140 -12.71 -9.29 -15.84
C ILE A 140 -12.94 -10.02 -17.16
N GLY A 141 -13.39 -9.33 -18.19
CA GLY A 141 -13.71 -9.90 -19.51
C GLY A 141 -12.49 -10.49 -20.25
N ASP A 142 -11.31 -9.91 -20.02
CA ASP A 142 -10.05 -10.38 -20.63
C ASP A 142 -9.49 -11.65 -19.95
N SER A 143 -10.15 -12.18 -18.90
CA SER A 143 -9.55 -13.20 -18.05
C SER A 143 -10.52 -14.33 -17.68
N LYS A 144 -10.02 -15.58 -17.71
CA LYS A 144 -10.78 -16.78 -17.33
C LYS A 144 -10.51 -17.15 -15.86
N TYR A 145 -11.07 -16.36 -14.92
CA TYR A 145 -11.02 -16.71 -13.51
C TYR A 145 -12.24 -17.55 -13.11
N ALA A 146 -12.06 -18.45 -12.14
CA ALA A 146 -13.17 -19.25 -11.63
C ALA A 146 -14.16 -18.39 -10.81
N GLU A 147 -13.65 -17.32 -10.20
CA GLU A 147 -14.42 -16.37 -9.41
C GLU A 147 -13.66 -15.05 -9.34
N VAL A 148 -14.40 -13.95 -9.25
CA VAL A 148 -13.86 -12.61 -9.01
C VAL A 148 -14.39 -12.09 -7.67
N ILE A 149 -13.49 -11.82 -6.73
CA ILE A 149 -13.81 -11.32 -5.40
C ILE A 149 -13.47 -9.83 -5.33
N ILE A 150 -14.38 -9.03 -4.83
CA ILE A 150 -14.21 -7.59 -4.64
C ILE A 150 -13.90 -7.30 -3.17
N VAL A 151 -12.80 -6.59 -2.93
CA VAL A 151 -12.46 -5.92 -1.68
C VAL A 151 -12.61 -4.42 -1.91
N THR A 152 -13.44 -3.77 -1.13
CA THR A 152 -13.79 -2.35 -1.34
C THR A 152 -14.06 -1.62 -0.03
N ASP A 153 -13.89 -0.32 -0.05
CA ASP A 153 -14.28 0.60 1.02
C ASP A 153 -15.69 1.20 0.83
N ASN A 154 -16.40 0.83 -0.26
CA ASN A 154 -17.76 1.28 -0.54
C ASN A 154 -18.56 0.23 -1.33
N THR A 155 -19.25 -0.66 -0.63
CA THR A 155 -20.09 -1.70 -1.24
C THR A 155 -21.29 -1.14 -1.99
N LYS A 156 -21.69 0.09 -1.70
CA LYS A 156 -22.88 0.74 -2.29
C LYS A 156 -22.55 1.59 -3.51
N SER A 157 -21.29 1.65 -3.94
CA SER A 157 -20.93 2.39 -5.14
C SER A 157 -21.56 1.78 -6.39
N ASP A 158 -21.89 2.61 -7.37
CA ASP A 158 -22.45 2.16 -8.64
C ASP A 158 -21.53 1.16 -9.35
N THR A 159 -20.23 1.37 -9.29
CA THR A 159 -19.22 0.45 -9.84
C THR A 159 -19.34 -0.93 -9.21
N VAL A 160 -19.34 -1.01 -7.89
CA VAL A 160 -19.40 -2.27 -7.16
C VAL A 160 -20.74 -2.98 -7.38
N GLN A 161 -21.85 -2.24 -7.33
CA GLN A 161 -23.17 -2.80 -7.53
C GLN A 161 -23.36 -3.37 -8.95
N LYS A 162 -22.84 -2.72 -9.98
CA LYS A 162 -22.86 -3.24 -11.35
C LYS A 162 -22.00 -4.51 -11.47
N LEU A 163 -20.77 -4.51 -10.95
CA LEU A 163 -19.90 -5.68 -10.99
C LEU A 163 -20.51 -6.90 -10.29
N VAL A 164 -21.24 -6.70 -9.19
CA VAL A 164 -21.91 -7.79 -8.49
C VAL A 164 -23.14 -8.27 -9.26
N ASN A 165 -24.01 -7.36 -9.68
CA ASN A 165 -25.33 -7.71 -10.23
C ASN A 165 -25.28 -8.09 -11.72
N GLU A 166 -24.37 -7.51 -12.50
CA GLU A 166 -24.31 -7.72 -13.95
C GLU A 166 -23.17 -8.64 -14.37
N ASP A 167 -22.04 -8.59 -13.68
CA ASP A 167 -20.83 -9.33 -14.04
C ASP A 167 -20.54 -10.53 -13.11
N GLY A 168 -21.42 -10.81 -12.14
CA GLY A 168 -21.35 -11.99 -11.27
C GLY A 168 -20.18 -12.01 -10.30
N CYS A 169 -19.63 -10.85 -9.96
CA CYS A 169 -18.59 -10.76 -8.93
C CYS A 169 -19.14 -10.97 -7.53
N THR A 170 -18.35 -11.51 -6.63
CA THR A 170 -18.69 -11.69 -5.23
C THR A 170 -18.00 -10.65 -4.36
N LEU A 171 -18.71 -10.14 -3.35
CA LEU A 171 -18.10 -9.29 -2.33
C LEU A 171 -17.29 -10.15 -1.36
N SER A 172 -16.14 -9.64 -0.93
CA SER A 172 -15.43 -10.25 0.19
C SER A 172 -16.32 -10.21 1.43
N THR A 173 -16.56 -11.36 2.04
CA THR A 173 -17.37 -11.44 3.27
C THR A 173 -16.57 -11.16 4.52
N GLU A 174 -15.25 -11.06 4.39
CA GLU A 174 -14.34 -11.02 5.54
C GLU A 174 -13.92 -9.61 5.97
N GLY A 175 -14.43 -8.55 5.36
CA GLY A 175 -13.93 -7.24 5.74
C GLY A 175 -14.63 -6.03 5.15
N THR A 176 -15.52 -6.24 4.22
CA THR A 176 -16.17 -5.16 3.48
C THR A 176 -17.03 -4.27 4.38
N VAL A 177 -16.67 -3.02 4.56
CA VAL A 177 -17.30 -2.07 5.48
C VAL A 177 -18.11 -1.04 4.73
N ASP A 178 -19.39 -0.94 5.04
CA ASP A 178 -20.35 -0.01 4.43
C ASP A 178 -20.27 1.43 4.94
N ASN A 179 -19.42 1.75 5.89
CA ASN A 179 -19.36 3.09 6.45
C ASN A 179 -17.94 3.49 6.83
N PHE A 180 -17.63 4.71 6.48
CA PHE A 180 -16.41 5.45 6.78
C PHE A 180 -16.29 5.79 8.27
N THR A 181 -16.33 4.80 9.12
CA THR A 181 -15.96 4.97 10.52
C THR A 181 -14.50 4.55 10.69
N VAL A 182 -13.69 5.49 11.09
CA VAL A 182 -12.23 5.43 11.24
C VAL A 182 -11.73 4.32 12.18
N HIS A 183 -12.58 3.45 12.70
CA HIS A 183 -12.29 2.65 13.89
C HIS A 183 -12.50 1.14 13.82
N SER A 184 -12.45 0.48 12.65
CA SER A 184 -12.38 -0.98 12.68
C SER A 184 -11.09 -1.50 12.05
N ASP A 185 -9.98 -1.32 12.75
CA ASP A 185 -8.68 -1.86 12.38
C ASP A 185 -8.71 -3.39 12.11
N SER A 186 -9.63 -4.12 12.76
CA SER A 186 -9.78 -5.56 12.57
C SER A 186 -10.23 -5.96 11.16
N ARG A 187 -11.15 -5.21 10.55
CA ARG A 187 -11.63 -5.51 9.19
C ARG A 187 -10.62 -5.15 8.13
N ALA A 188 -9.92 -4.02 8.28
CA ALA A 188 -8.87 -3.63 7.35
C ALA A 188 -7.77 -4.69 7.24
N ILE A 189 -7.42 -5.38 8.32
CA ILE A 189 -6.42 -6.45 8.26
C ILE A 189 -6.93 -7.71 7.55
N ASP A 190 -8.23 -8.01 7.63
CA ASP A 190 -8.81 -9.16 6.95
C ASP A 190 -8.95 -8.89 5.44
N ASP A 191 -9.36 -7.70 5.04
CA ASP A 191 -9.32 -7.23 3.64
C ASP A 191 -7.89 -7.25 3.09
N PHE A 192 -6.93 -6.79 3.88
CA PHE A 192 -5.51 -6.83 3.52
C PHE A 192 -5.03 -8.25 3.27
N LYS A 193 -5.39 -9.20 4.14
CA LYS A 193 -5.04 -10.62 3.99
C LYS A 193 -5.73 -11.26 2.78
N THR A 194 -7.01 -10.93 2.53
CA THR A 194 -7.73 -11.41 1.35
C THR A 194 -7.02 -11.03 0.06
N LEU A 195 -6.55 -9.79 -0.03
CA LEU A 195 -5.73 -9.31 -1.13
C LEU A 195 -4.35 -10.01 -1.14
N MET A 196 -3.62 -9.97 -0.03
CA MET A 196 -2.24 -10.44 0.06
C MET A 196 -2.07 -11.94 -0.21
N TYR A 197 -3.04 -12.76 0.19
CA TYR A 197 -2.99 -14.21 0.00
C TYR A 197 -3.71 -14.71 -1.26
N SER A 198 -4.06 -13.82 -2.17
CA SER A 198 -4.67 -14.19 -3.45
C SER A 198 -3.62 -14.68 -4.46
N GLU A 199 -4.02 -15.62 -5.33
CA GLU A 199 -3.18 -16.07 -6.45
C GLU A 199 -3.05 -14.98 -7.52
N ASN A 200 -4.15 -14.27 -7.81
CA ASN A 200 -4.19 -13.17 -8.76
C ASN A 200 -4.83 -11.94 -8.09
N ILE A 201 -4.18 -10.81 -8.20
CA ILE A 201 -4.62 -9.56 -7.60
C ILE A 201 -4.66 -8.45 -8.65
N ALA A 202 -5.73 -7.65 -8.63
CA ALA A 202 -5.77 -6.37 -9.33
C ALA A 202 -5.87 -5.25 -8.29
N ILE A 203 -4.86 -4.41 -8.22
CA ILE A 203 -4.80 -3.32 -7.26
C ILE A 203 -5.46 -2.07 -7.82
N SER A 204 -5.96 -1.22 -6.93
CA SER A 204 -6.32 0.15 -7.23
C SER A 204 -5.14 1.09 -6.98
N GLN A 205 -5.34 2.38 -7.20
CA GLN A 205 -4.36 3.43 -6.88
C GLN A 205 -4.28 3.68 -5.36
N SER A 206 -4.01 2.65 -4.57
CA SER A 206 -4.02 2.71 -3.12
C SER A 206 -2.78 2.06 -2.50
N SER A 207 -2.14 2.78 -1.59
CA SER A 207 -1.03 2.25 -0.79
C SER A 207 -1.39 0.96 -0.04
N PHE A 208 -2.64 0.79 0.32
CA PHE A 208 -3.16 -0.41 0.97
C PHE A 208 -3.03 -1.64 0.08
N SER A 209 -3.61 -1.61 -1.11
CA SER A 209 -3.51 -2.75 -2.05
C SER A 209 -2.10 -2.89 -2.64
N TRP A 210 -1.34 -1.81 -2.70
CA TRP A 210 0.07 -1.86 -3.08
C TRP A 210 0.87 -2.75 -2.12
N TRP A 211 0.74 -2.52 -0.81
CA TRP A 211 1.43 -3.34 0.18
C TRP A 211 0.97 -4.80 0.17
N ALA A 212 -0.32 -5.05 -0.05
CA ALA A 212 -0.84 -6.40 -0.19
C ALA A 212 -0.21 -7.12 -1.39
N ALA A 213 -0.12 -6.44 -2.54
CA ALA A 213 0.53 -6.97 -3.74
C ALA A 213 2.04 -7.14 -3.57
N PHE A 214 2.70 -6.21 -2.90
CA PHE A 214 4.14 -6.24 -2.70
C PHE A 214 4.59 -7.36 -1.74
N LEU A 215 3.84 -7.61 -0.68
CA LEU A 215 4.17 -8.64 0.32
C LEU A 215 3.65 -10.03 -0.06
N GLY A 216 2.62 -10.14 -0.89
CA GLY A 216 2.01 -11.41 -1.27
C GLY A 216 2.83 -12.22 -2.28
N ASN A 217 2.52 -13.53 -2.37
CA ASN A 217 3.14 -14.46 -3.33
C ASN A 217 2.19 -14.71 -4.51
N HIS A 218 1.93 -13.68 -5.30
CA HIS A 218 0.98 -13.75 -6.40
C HIS A 218 1.59 -14.42 -7.65
N LYS A 219 0.74 -15.08 -8.45
CA LYS A 219 1.08 -15.49 -9.81
C LYS A 219 0.86 -14.37 -10.83
N LYS A 220 -0.07 -13.45 -10.51
CA LYS A 220 -0.37 -12.31 -11.35
C LYS A 220 -0.74 -11.10 -10.51
N ILE A 221 -0.08 -9.99 -10.78
CA ILE A 221 -0.39 -8.68 -10.21
C ILE A 221 -0.79 -7.76 -11.36
N ILE A 222 -1.99 -7.22 -11.32
CA ILE A 222 -2.49 -6.27 -12.31
C ILE A 222 -2.39 -4.88 -11.73
N PHE A 223 -1.57 -4.05 -12.36
CA PHE A 223 -1.26 -2.71 -11.95
C PHE A 223 -2.04 -1.72 -12.84
N PRO A 224 -2.92 -0.87 -12.28
CA PRO A 224 -3.63 0.12 -13.07
C PRO A 224 -2.66 1.16 -13.60
N PHE A 225 -2.80 1.52 -14.87
CA PHE A 225 -2.00 2.53 -15.51
C PHE A 225 -2.93 3.50 -16.24
N LYS A 226 -3.32 4.59 -15.60
CA LYS A 226 -4.19 5.62 -16.17
C LYS A 226 -3.34 6.75 -16.72
N THR A 227 -3.41 6.99 -18.03
CA THR A 227 -2.79 8.16 -18.65
C THR A 227 -3.44 9.44 -18.13
N GLY A 228 -2.64 10.42 -17.73
CA GLY A 228 -3.15 11.73 -17.27
C GLY A 228 -3.37 11.87 -15.77
N LEU A 229 -3.14 10.85 -14.96
CA LEU A 229 -3.03 10.99 -13.52
C LEU A 229 -1.60 11.27 -13.12
N ASP A 230 -1.37 12.44 -12.60
CA ASP A 230 -0.05 12.98 -12.31
C ASP A 230 0.67 12.34 -11.11
N TRP A 231 0.05 11.42 -10.38
CA TRP A 231 0.57 10.97 -9.10
C TRP A 231 0.56 9.45 -8.87
N TRP A 232 0.04 8.63 -9.80
CA TRP A 232 0.00 7.17 -9.64
C TRP A 232 -0.32 6.44 -10.96
N PRO A 233 0.33 5.33 -11.27
CA PRO A 233 1.52 4.69 -10.68
C PRO A 233 2.84 5.16 -11.24
N ALA A 234 3.00 6.29 -11.71
CA ALA A 234 4.13 7.05 -12.19
C ALA A 234 3.72 7.88 -13.40
N SER A 235 3.49 9.15 -13.18
CA SER A 235 3.54 10.11 -14.27
C SER A 235 4.98 10.23 -14.74
N PRO A 236 5.26 9.98 -16.00
CA PRO A 236 6.58 10.26 -16.53
C PRO A 236 6.93 11.73 -16.25
N GLY A 237 7.95 11.99 -15.46
CA GLY A 237 8.44 13.32 -15.16
C GLY A 237 8.09 13.93 -13.81
N LYS A 238 7.31 13.24 -12.95
CA LYS A 238 7.16 13.62 -11.54
C LYS A 238 7.78 12.55 -10.64
N ASP A 239 8.93 12.86 -10.07
CA ASP A 239 9.71 11.95 -9.22
C ASP A 239 9.10 11.66 -7.85
N ASP A 240 7.91 12.20 -7.55
CA ASP A 240 7.39 12.20 -6.18
C ASP A 240 6.77 10.87 -5.76
N ILE A 241 6.07 10.17 -6.67
CA ILE A 241 5.52 8.84 -6.41
C ILE A 241 5.97 7.89 -7.52
N ASP A 242 6.69 6.84 -7.14
CA ASP A 242 7.06 5.74 -8.04
C ASP A 242 6.78 4.42 -7.32
N LEU A 243 5.61 3.87 -7.56
CA LEU A 243 5.15 2.65 -6.90
C LEU A 243 5.06 1.43 -7.83
N TYR A 244 5.41 1.58 -9.11
CA TYR A 244 5.49 0.41 -9.97
C TYR A 244 6.64 -0.51 -9.54
N PHE A 245 6.36 -1.79 -9.46
CA PHE A 245 7.36 -2.82 -9.25
C PHE A 245 7.05 -4.05 -10.12
N ASN A 246 8.06 -4.81 -10.48
CA ASN A 246 7.91 -6.07 -11.20
C ASN A 246 8.87 -7.10 -10.61
N ILE A 247 8.36 -7.82 -9.61
CA ILE A 247 9.06 -8.90 -8.94
C ILE A 247 8.64 -10.19 -9.62
N ASP A 248 9.61 -11.06 -9.93
CA ASP A 248 9.39 -12.37 -10.56
C ASP A 248 8.61 -12.33 -11.89
N LYS A 249 8.58 -11.19 -12.57
CA LYS A 249 7.87 -10.95 -13.85
C LYS A 249 6.36 -11.22 -13.80
N VAL A 250 5.76 -11.21 -12.63
CA VAL A 250 4.31 -11.47 -12.45
C VAL A 250 3.45 -10.21 -12.56
N THR A 251 4.07 -9.02 -12.57
CA THR A 251 3.36 -7.75 -12.63
C THR A 251 3.05 -7.35 -14.07
N GLN A 252 1.79 -7.02 -14.35
CA GLN A 252 1.32 -6.54 -15.64
C GLN A 252 0.76 -5.12 -15.49
N LYS A 253 1.22 -4.21 -16.37
CA LYS A 253 0.60 -2.88 -16.51
C LYS A 253 -0.69 -3.04 -17.32
N TYR A 254 -1.79 -2.50 -16.79
CA TYR A 254 -3.05 -2.45 -17.50
C TYR A 254 -3.38 -0.99 -17.82
N ILE A 255 -3.29 -0.61 -19.08
CA ILE A 255 -3.50 0.76 -19.55
C ILE A 255 -4.99 1.01 -19.74
N ILE A 256 -5.46 2.13 -19.20
CA ILE A 256 -6.86 2.60 -19.29
C ILE A 256 -6.95 3.70 -20.35
#